data_1bcbb64599b7a0a2a15d9f2ba920af83
#
_entry.id   1bcbb64599b7a0a2a15d9f2ba920af83
#
_cell.length_a   1.000
_cell.length_b   1.000
_cell.length_c   1.000
_cell.angle_alpha   90.00
_cell.angle_beta   90.00
_cell.angle_gamma   90.00
#
_symmetry.space_group_name_H-M   'P 1'
#
loop_
_entity.id
_entity.type
_entity.pdbx_description
1 polymer ?
#
loop_
_entity_poly.entity_id
_entity_poly.type
_entity_poly.pdbx_seq_one_letter_code
_entity_poly.pdbx_strand_id
1 'polypeptide(L)'
;TVSLTKKAPKDANGAQFKVVIVTDQYAGEVGWKMYGPDGSTIKSKKYSGQSIKKDTVYIDVTELGCYTFEITDSYGDGGARHSVYDFAGNRVVYGSATSYADVARYDIKLLSVGLEEAAGVILQTLAYPNPAKDRVNLEISTLQSSQANITVVDMLGREVIKLGDVNLANGKNTFEINTSALSNGAYFVKIISNDGITSKKISINR
;
A
#
# COMPACT_ATOMS: atom_id res chain seq x y z
N THR A 1 -11.21 30.61 -19.91
CA THR A 1 -11.92 29.42 -19.33
C THR A 1 -10.98 28.25 -19.47
N VAL A 2 -10.28 27.90 -18.38
CA VAL A 2 -9.42 26.72 -18.36
C VAL A 2 -10.33 25.49 -18.27
N SER A 3 -10.43 24.73 -19.36
CA SER A 3 -11.12 23.45 -19.39
C SER A 3 -10.27 22.44 -18.60
N LEU A 4 -10.60 22.23 -17.35
CA LEU A 4 -10.04 21.15 -16.54
C LEU A 4 -10.63 19.83 -17.05
N THR A 5 -9.91 19.15 -17.93
CA THR A 5 -10.21 17.76 -18.28
C THR A 5 -9.96 16.92 -17.03
N LYS A 6 -11.02 16.65 -16.28
CA LYS A 6 -10.93 15.80 -15.07
C LYS A 6 -10.57 14.38 -15.51
N LYS A 7 -9.31 14.02 -15.37
CA LYS A 7 -8.84 12.66 -15.64
C LYS A 7 -9.44 11.73 -14.57
N ALA A 8 -9.87 10.53 -14.99
CA ALA A 8 -10.38 9.55 -14.03
C ALA A 8 -9.37 9.31 -12.89
N PRO A 9 -9.83 9.17 -11.63
CA PRO A 9 -8.95 8.89 -10.51
C PRO A 9 -8.19 7.57 -10.75
N LYS A 10 -6.97 7.51 -10.25
CA LYS A 10 -6.15 6.30 -10.28
C LYS A 10 -6.32 5.56 -8.96
N ASP A 11 -6.56 4.26 -9.04
CA ASP A 11 -6.65 3.39 -7.87
C ASP A 11 -5.27 3.26 -7.20
N ALA A 12 -5.29 3.30 -5.86
CA ALA A 12 -4.13 3.16 -5.00
C ALA A 12 -4.45 2.23 -3.82
N ASN A 13 -3.43 1.62 -3.24
CA ASN A 13 -3.57 0.71 -2.12
C ASN A 13 -2.51 1.00 -1.04
N GLY A 14 -2.86 0.67 0.21
CA GLY A 14 -1.97 0.70 1.37
C GLY A 14 -1.98 2.03 2.13
N ALA A 15 -1.34 2.03 3.30
CA ALA A 15 -1.42 3.07 4.30
C ALA A 15 -0.47 4.26 4.08
N GLN A 16 0.19 4.37 2.93
CA GLN A 16 1.18 5.42 2.70
C GLN A 16 1.30 5.81 1.23
N PHE A 17 1.38 7.10 0.96
CA PHE A 17 1.84 7.64 -0.32
C PHE A 17 3.30 8.07 -0.26
N LYS A 18 4.03 7.85 -1.35
CA LYS A 18 5.37 8.40 -1.57
C LYS A 18 5.29 9.46 -2.68
N VAL A 19 5.52 10.72 -2.31
CA VAL A 19 5.58 11.86 -3.24
C VAL A 19 7.03 12.12 -3.61
N VAL A 20 7.33 12.18 -4.89
CA VAL A 20 8.66 12.49 -5.43
C VAL A 20 8.56 13.71 -6.32
N ILE A 21 9.33 14.76 -5.98
CA ILE A 21 9.40 16.03 -6.73
C ILE A 21 10.84 16.26 -7.18
N VAL A 22 10.98 16.69 -8.42
CA VAL A 22 12.25 17.19 -8.96
C VAL A 22 11.95 18.51 -9.64
N THR A 23 12.34 19.63 -9.01
CA THR A 23 12.15 20.98 -9.56
C THR A 23 13.18 21.26 -10.65
N ASP A 24 12.95 22.31 -11.41
CA ASP A 24 13.99 22.97 -12.19
C ASP A 24 14.86 23.91 -11.31
N GLN A 25 15.59 24.82 -11.96
CA GLN A 25 16.43 25.79 -11.27
C GLN A 25 15.65 26.85 -10.47
N TYR A 26 14.35 27.03 -10.73
CA TYR A 26 13.47 28.02 -10.07
C TYR A 26 12.60 27.38 -8.99
N ALA A 27 13.18 26.55 -8.15
CA ALA A 27 12.45 25.79 -7.13
C ALA A 27 11.52 26.64 -6.26
N GLY A 28 11.83 27.94 -6.04
CA GLY A 28 11.01 28.85 -5.25
C GLY A 28 9.60 29.09 -5.81
N GLU A 29 9.35 28.77 -7.06
CA GLU A 29 8.06 28.90 -7.72
C GLU A 29 7.15 27.69 -7.47
N VAL A 30 7.75 26.55 -7.14
CA VAL A 30 7.08 25.25 -7.02
C VAL A 30 6.55 25.01 -5.60
N GLY A 31 5.30 24.57 -5.52
CA GLY A 31 4.66 24.06 -4.31
C GLY A 31 3.77 22.86 -4.61
N TRP A 32 3.44 22.08 -3.59
CA TRP A 32 2.48 21.01 -3.73
C TRP A 32 1.67 20.80 -2.45
N LYS A 33 0.49 20.20 -2.61
CA LYS A 33 -0.39 19.79 -1.51
C LYS A 33 -0.97 18.41 -1.78
N MET A 34 -1.24 17.69 -0.72
CA MET A 34 -2.07 16.49 -0.71
C MET A 34 -3.29 16.78 0.14
N TYR A 35 -4.47 16.60 -0.45
CA TYR A 35 -5.75 16.73 0.24
C TYR A 35 -6.30 15.36 0.57
N GLY A 36 -6.91 15.24 1.74
CA GLY A 36 -7.64 14.07 2.20
C GLY A 36 -9.02 13.93 1.56
N PRO A 37 -9.75 12.84 1.89
CA PRO A 37 -11.10 12.59 1.37
C PRO A 37 -12.12 13.65 1.79
N ASP A 38 -11.90 14.32 2.90
CA ASP A 38 -12.71 15.42 3.43
C ASP A 38 -12.37 16.80 2.80
N GLY A 39 -11.36 16.82 1.90
CA GLY A 39 -10.84 18.04 1.28
C GLY A 39 -9.85 18.84 2.15
N SER A 40 -9.53 18.38 3.37
CA SER A 40 -8.51 19.01 4.21
C SER A 40 -7.11 18.77 3.65
N THR A 41 -6.19 19.70 3.91
CA THR A 41 -4.78 19.54 3.54
C THR A 41 -4.09 18.62 4.56
N ILE A 42 -3.71 17.42 4.16
CA ILE A 42 -2.99 16.48 5.01
C ILE A 42 -1.47 16.67 4.97
N LYS A 43 -0.95 17.16 3.85
CA LYS A 43 0.47 17.50 3.69
C LYS A 43 0.67 18.55 2.63
N SER A 44 1.62 19.46 2.83
CA SER A 44 2.01 20.44 1.83
C SER A 44 3.49 20.77 1.96
N LYS A 45 4.07 21.26 0.85
CA LYS A 45 5.43 21.80 0.84
C LYS A 45 5.53 22.88 -0.23
N LYS A 46 6.22 23.96 0.09
CA LYS A 46 6.69 24.99 -0.84
C LYS A 46 8.22 24.98 -0.82
N TYR A 47 8.84 25.06 -1.97
CA TYR A 47 10.28 25.13 -2.08
C TYR A 47 10.75 26.59 -2.04
N SER A 48 12.05 26.79 -1.96
CA SER A 48 12.68 28.12 -1.94
C SER A 48 14.01 28.11 -2.67
N GLY A 49 14.36 29.28 -3.19
CA GLY A 49 15.63 29.52 -3.86
C GLY A 49 15.64 29.11 -5.33
N GLN A 50 16.80 29.36 -5.96
CA GLN A 50 17.03 29.11 -7.39
C GLN A 50 18.04 27.98 -7.54
N SER A 51 17.59 26.76 -7.29
CA SER A 51 18.40 25.55 -7.50
C SER A 51 17.49 24.33 -7.62
N ILE A 52 17.89 23.37 -8.43
CA ILE A 52 17.17 22.10 -8.56
C ILE A 52 17.06 21.42 -7.19
N LYS A 53 15.82 21.09 -6.81
CA LYS A 53 15.52 20.29 -5.60
C LYS A 53 15.05 18.91 -6.03
N LYS A 54 15.60 17.90 -5.41
CA LYS A 54 15.10 16.53 -5.49
C LYS A 54 14.61 16.14 -4.11
N ASP A 55 13.31 15.85 -4.00
CA ASP A 55 12.66 15.62 -2.73
C ASP A 55 11.79 14.36 -2.77
N THR A 56 11.75 13.67 -1.63
CA THR A 56 10.88 12.50 -1.45
C THR A 56 10.21 12.64 -0.08
N VAL A 57 8.89 12.64 -0.09
CA VAL A 57 8.07 12.77 1.12
C VAL A 57 7.13 11.58 1.23
N TYR A 58 7.08 10.98 2.41
CA TYR A 58 6.13 9.93 2.75
C TYR A 58 4.96 10.54 3.52
N ILE A 59 3.74 10.10 3.20
CA ILE A 59 2.49 10.59 3.77
C ILE A 59 1.67 9.39 4.21
N ASP A 60 1.58 9.19 5.52
CA ASP A 60 0.72 8.14 6.09
C ASP A 60 -0.75 8.53 5.91
N VAL A 61 -1.58 7.56 5.55
CA VAL A 61 -3.00 7.72 5.30
C VAL A 61 -3.78 6.62 6.01
N THR A 62 -4.90 6.99 6.62
CA THR A 62 -5.70 6.10 7.48
C THR A 62 -7.14 5.98 7.03
N GLU A 63 -7.58 6.80 6.06
CA GLU A 63 -8.97 6.85 5.62
C GLU A 63 -9.10 6.43 4.17
N LEU A 64 -10.09 5.59 3.89
CA LEU A 64 -10.47 5.25 2.51
C LEU A 64 -11.13 6.44 1.83
N GLY A 65 -10.94 6.60 0.54
CA GLY A 65 -11.61 7.64 -0.22
C GLY A 65 -10.77 8.25 -1.33
N CYS A 66 -11.21 9.41 -1.81
CA CYS A 66 -10.55 10.14 -2.88
C CYS A 66 -9.61 11.20 -2.30
N TYR A 67 -8.34 11.05 -2.59
CA TYR A 67 -7.29 12.04 -2.29
C TYR A 67 -7.03 12.88 -3.53
N THR A 68 -6.57 14.12 -3.34
CA THR A 68 -6.16 14.97 -4.45
C THR A 68 -4.73 15.43 -4.23
N PHE A 69 -3.86 15.09 -5.18
CA PHE A 69 -2.52 15.68 -5.25
C PHE A 69 -2.57 16.91 -6.15
N GLU A 70 -2.14 18.05 -5.62
CA GLU A 70 -2.02 19.33 -6.32
C GLU A 70 -0.57 19.74 -6.39
N ILE A 71 -0.10 20.14 -7.56
CA ILE A 71 1.19 20.79 -7.75
C ILE A 71 0.97 22.16 -8.38
N THR A 72 1.71 23.16 -7.91
CA THR A 72 1.59 24.54 -8.34
C THR A 72 2.95 25.09 -8.77
N ASP A 73 2.90 25.97 -9.75
CA ASP A 73 4.01 26.84 -10.15
C ASP A 73 3.53 28.29 -10.17
N SER A 74 4.22 29.18 -9.48
CA SER A 74 3.77 30.58 -9.32
C SER A 74 4.14 31.48 -10.50
N TYR A 75 5.07 31.06 -11.35
CA TYR A 75 5.41 31.77 -12.58
C TYR A 75 4.52 31.32 -13.75
N GLY A 76 4.07 30.06 -13.72
CA GLY A 76 3.09 29.53 -14.69
C GLY A 76 3.71 28.88 -15.91
N ASP A 77 4.96 28.48 -15.86
CA ASP A 77 5.64 27.75 -16.94
C ASP A 77 5.92 26.27 -16.60
N GLY A 78 5.50 25.81 -15.41
CA GLY A 78 5.59 24.44 -14.97
C GLY A 78 6.75 24.18 -14.00
N GLY A 79 7.88 23.68 -14.44
CA GLY A 79 9.14 23.65 -13.66
C GLY A 79 9.36 22.45 -12.75
N ALA A 80 8.40 21.55 -12.52
CA ALA A 80 8.65 20.39 -11.67
C ALA A 80 8.15 19.07 -12.28
N ARG A 81 9.03 18.08 -12.32
CA ARG A 81 8.65 16.68 -12.51
C ARG A 81 8.13 16.11 -11.20
N HIS A 82 6.98 15.46 -11.24
CA HIS A 82 6.34 14.94 -10.04
C HIS A 82 5.78 13.54 -10.23
N SER A 83 5.80 12.79 -9.17
CA SER A 83 5.20 11.44 -9.12
C SER A 83 4.65 11.17 -7.73
N VAL A 84 3.53 10.45 -7.68
CA VAL A 84 3.02 9.84 -6.45
C VAL A 84 2.98 8.35 -6.64
N TYR A 85 3.44 7.62 -5.66
CA TYR A 85 3.40 6.16 -5.61
C TYR A 85 2.55 5.73 -4.41
N ASP A 86 1.81 4.65 -4.57
CA ASP A 86 1.14 3.97 -3.46
C ASP A 86 2.13 3.16 -2.60
N PHE A 87 1.64 2.53 -1.54
CA PHE A 87 2.45 1.71 -0.64
C PHE A 87 3.11 0.52 -1.35
N ALA A 88 2.46 -0.07 -2.35
CA ALA A 88 3.00 -1.17 -3.15
C ALA A 88 4.07 -0.73 -4.16
N GLY A 89 4.31 0.59 -4.29
CA GLY A 89 5.26 1.16 -5.23
C GLY A 89 4.69 1.40 -6.63
N ASN A 90 3.39 1.24 -6.85
CA ASN A 90 2.75 1.57 -8.11
C ASN A 90 2.68 3.08 -8.27
N ARG A 91 3.08 3.58 -9.46
CA ARG A 91 3.00 5.00 -9.76
C ARG A 91 1.58 5.40 -10.16
N VAL A 92 0.88 6.08 -9.25
CA VAL A 92 -0.52 6.53 -9.44
C VAL A 92 -0.63 7.94 -10.01
N VAL A 93 0.39 8.80 -9.82
CA VAL A 93 0.50 10.12 -10.45
C VAL A 93 1.85 10.25 -11.14
N TYR A 94 1.83 10.88 -12.31
CA TYR A 94 3.04 11.33 -13.00
C TYR A 94 2.74 12.58 -13.83
N GLY A 95 3.63 13.56 -13.73
CA GLY A 95 3.70 14.73 -14.61
C GLY A 95 5.15 15.14 -14.86
N SER A 96 5.40 15.56 -16.12
CA SER A 96 6.66 16.21 -16.49
C SER A 96 6.64 17.68 -16.09
N ALA A 97 7.80 18.34 -16.11
CA ALA A 97 7.91 19.78 -15.85
C ALA A 97 7.05 20.64 -16.78
N THR A 98 6.79 20.16 -18.00
CA THR A 98 5.97 20.86 -19.01
C THR A 98 4.53 20.35 -19.10
N SER A 99 4.09 19.48 -18.18
CA SER A 99 2.74 18.90 -18.22
C SER A 99 1.65 19.78 -17.60
N TYR A 100 2.01 20.89 -17.01
CA TYR A 100 1.14 21.88 -16.40
C TYR A 100 1.76 23.27 -16.52
N ALA A 101 0.95 24.30 -16.34
CA ALA A 101 1.39 25.69 -16.22
C ALA A 101 1.32 26.09 -14.75
N ASP A 102 0.26 26.78 -14.33
CA ASP A 102 0.11 27.31 -12.97
C ASP A 102 -0.20 26.20 -11.94
N VAL A 103 -1.05 25.21 -12.33
CA VAL A 103 -1.53 24.19 -11.41
C VAL A 103 -1.91 22.91 -12.16
N ALA A 104 -1.58 21.76 -11.54
CA ALA A 104 -2.17 20.48 -11.93
C ALA A 104 -2.75 19.77 -10.72
N ARG A 105 -3.88 19.07 -10.91
CA ARG A 105 -4.56 18.26 -9.91
C ARG A 105 -4.77 16.84 -10.40
N TYR A 106 -4.55 15.89 -9.51
CA TYR A 106 -4.67 14.46 -9.78
C TYR A 106 -5.48 13.81 -8.67
N ASP A 107 -6.60 13.19 -9.03
CA ASP A 107 -7.41 12.44 -8.09
C ASP A 107 -6.88 11.01 -7.97
N ILE A 108 -6.76 10.53 -6.73
CA ILE A 108 -6.28 9.20 -6.35
C ILE A 108 -7.36 8.56 -5.50
N LYS A 109 -7.88 7.41 -5.91
CA LYS A 109 -8.86 6.66 -5.13
C LYS A 109 -8.14 5.61 -4.30
N LEU A 110 -8.07 5.81 -2.98
CA LEU A 110 -7.50 4.85 -2.05
C LEU A 110 -8.54 3.77 -1.75
N LEU A 111 -8.24 2.53 -2.13
CA LEU A 111 -9.13 1.38 -2.01
C LEU A 111 -8.91 0.60 -0.71
N SER A 112 -7.70 0.68 -0.14
CA SER A 112 -7.35 0.02 1.11
C SER A 112 -6.33 0.82 1.91
N VAL A 113 -6.43 0.81 3.24
CA VAL A 113 -5.50 1.46 4.20
C VAL A 113 -4.79 0.45 5.10
N GLY A 114 -5.00 -0.85 4.90
CA GLY A 114 -4.27 -1.89 5.61
C GLY A 114 -2.86 -2.10 5.05
N LEU A 115 -2.05 -2.87 5.76
CA LEU A 115 -1.06 -3.72 5.13
C LEU A 115 -1.84 -4.75 4.29
N GLU A 116 -2.52 -4.29 3.23
CA GLU A 116 -2.83 -5.18 2.16
C GLU A 116 -1.48 -5.50 1.53
N GLU A 117 -1.09 -6.71 1.82
CA GLU A 117 -0.13 -7.48 1.07
C GLU A 117 -0.13 -6.95 -0.35
N ALA A 118 1.04 -6.52 -0.79
CA ALA A 118 1.27 -6.20 -2.19
C ALA A 118 0.37 -7.13 -3.00
N ALA A 119 -0.32 -6.64 -4.03
CA ALA A 119 -1.18 -7.45 -4.89
C ALA A 119 -0.35 -8.60 -5.46
N GLY A 120 0.09 -9.42 -4.53
CA GLY A 120 0.83 -10.65 -4.71
C GLY A 120 -0.15 -11.70 -5.17
N VAL A 121 0.34 -12.79 -5.54
CA VAL A 121 -0.35 -13.99 -5.98
C VAL A 121 -1.49 -14.40 -5.03
N ILE A 122 -1.45 -13.97 -3.74
CA ILE A 122 -2.44 -14.33 -2.71
C ILE A 122 -3.60 -13.34 -2.67
N LEU A 123 -4.78 -13.75 -3.11
CA LEU A 123 -6.02 -12.97 -3.12
C LEU A 123 -6.75 -12.97 -1.78
N GLN A 124 -6.75 -14.10 -1.08
CA GLN A 124 -7.50 -14.31 0.13
C GLN A 124 -6.86 -15.38 1.01
N THR A 125 -6.89 -15.14 2.32
CA THR A 125 -6.48 -16.13 3.33
C THR A 125 -7.59 -16.30 4.36
N LEU A 126 -8.09 -17.52 4.52
CA LEU A 126 -9.07 -17.89 5.54
C LEU A 126 -8.48 -18.94 6.48
N ALA A 127 -8.87 -18.89 7.74
CA ALA A 127 -8.48 -19.89 8.75
C ALA A 127 -9.72 -20.30 9.53
N TYR A 128 -10.05 -21.59 9.51
CA TYR A 128 -11.26 -22.11 10.16
C TYR A 128 -11.05 -23.55 10.67
N PRO A 129 -11.75 -23.94 11.76
CA PRO A 129 -12.51 -23.06 12.65
C PRO A 129 -11.62 -22.01 13.34
N ASN A 130 -12.21 -20.89 13.69
CA ASN A 130 -11.55 -19.86 14.50
C ASN A 130 -12.60 -19.24 15.44
N PRO A 131 -12.59 -19.48 16.75
CA PRO A 131 -11.56 -20.21 17.52
C PRO A 131 -11.43 -21.68 17.14
N ALA A 132 -10.22 -22.19 17.27
CA ALA A 132 -9.85 -23.57 17.00
C ALA A 132 -9.51 -24.34 18.29
N LYS A 133 -9.55 -25.66 18.21
CA LYS A 133 -9.08 -26.57 19.25
C LYS A 133 -7.79 -27.27 18.82
N ASP A 134 -7.94 -28.37 18.09
CA ASP A 134 -6.83 -29.25 17.76
C ASP A 134 -6.28 -29.07 16.35
N ARG A 135 -7.06 -28.42 15.47
CA ARG A 135 -6.69 -28.17 14.07
C ARG A 135 -7.30 -26.90 13.53
N VAL A 136 -6.62 -26.30 12.56
CA VAL A 136 -7.08 -25.18 11.73
C VAL A 136 -6.86 -25.53 10.26
N ASN A 137 -7.86 -25.35 9.44
CA ASN A 137 -7.69 -25.35 7.99
C ASN A 137 -7.33 -23.95 7.53
N LEU A 138 -6.18 -23.80 6.92
CA LEU A 138 -5.72 -22.59 6.28
C LEU A 138 -6.04 -22.68 4.79
N GLU A 139 -6.90 -21.82 4.31
CA GLU A 139 -7.26 -21.70 2.90
C GLU A 139 -6.60 -20.46 2.31
N ILE A 140 -5.85 -20.65 1.23
CA ILE A 140 -5.13 -19.59 0.51
C ILE A 140 -5.61 -19.61 -0.94
N SER A 141 -6.21 -18.51 -1.39
CA SER A 141 -6.61 -18.33 -2.78
C SER A 141 -5.56 -17.49 -3.52
N THR A 142 -5.09 -17.98 -4.66
CA THR A 142 -4.02 -17.34 -5.46
C THR A 142 -4.44 -17.11 -6.90
N LEU A 143 -3.89 -16.06 -7.52
CA LEU A 143 -4.11 -15.74 -8.94
C LEU A 143 -3.25 -16.58 -9.89
N GLN A 144 -2.10 -17.02 -9.42
CA GLN A 144 -1.13 -17.81 -10.18
C GLN A 144 -0.34 -18.71 -9.24
N SER A 145 0.34 -19.71 -9.80
CA SER A 145 1.19 -20.60 -9.02
C SER A 145 2.37 -19.86 -8.44
N SER A 146 2.69 -20.12 -7.16
CA SER A 146 3.84 -19.54 -6.47
C SER A 146 4.38 -20.45 -5.39
N GLN A 147 5.51 -20.07 -4.79
CA GLN A 147 6.03 -20.71 -3.58
C GLN A 147 5.78 -19.80 -2.39
N ALA A 148 5.46 -20.40 -1.23
CA ALA A 148 5.32 -19.68 0.02
C ALA A 148 5.89 -20.48 1.17
N ASN A 149 6.41 -19.78 2.17
CA ASN A 149 6.80 -20.36 3.47
C ASN A 149 5.70 -20.04 4.48
N ILE A 150 5.18 -21.08 5.16
CA ILE A 150 4.09 -20.94 6.12
C ILE A 150 4.59 -21.32 7.52
N THR A 151 4.41 -20.40 8.46
CA THR A 151 4.73 -20.59 9.87
C THR A 151 3.61 -20.08 10.78
N VAL A 152 3.50 -20.62 11.99
CA VAL A 152 2.64 -20.06 13.04
C VAL A 152 3.52 -19.44 14.12
N VAL A 153 3.23 -18.21 14.48
CA VAL A 153 3.97 -17.48 15.51
C VAL A 153 3.05 -17.09 16.67
N ASP A 154 3.62 -16.99 17.86
CA ASP A 154 2.93 -16.48 19.03
C ASP A 154 2.88 -14.93 19.04
N MET A 155 2.30 -14.35 20.09
CA MET A 155 2.17 -12.91 20.26
C MET A 155 3.52 -12.17 20.38
N LEU A 156 4.60 -12.87 20.66
CA LEU A 156 5.96 -12.34 20.73
C LEU A 156 6.74 -12.53 19.42
N GLY A 157 6.08 -13.10 18.38
CA GLY A 157 6.69 -13.38 17.09
C GLY A 157 7.55 -14.64 17.04
N ARG A 158 7.55 -15.47 18.11
CA ARG A 158 8.32 -16.72 18.14
C ARG A 158 7.57 -17.78 17.33
N GLU A 159 8.29 -18.49 16.47
CA GLU A 159 7.75 -19.59 15.68
C GLU A 159 7.39 -20.76 16.62
N VAL A 160 6.13 -21.21 16.54
CA VAL A 160 5.60 -22.31 17.34
C VAL A 160 5.19 -23.53 16.49
N ILE A 161 4.87 -23.31 15.20
CA ILE A 161 4.64 -24.36 14.22
C ILE A 161 5.26 -23.93 12.89
N LYS A 162 5.93 -24.85 12.22
CA LYS A 162 6.49 -24.65 10.89
C LYS A 162 5.91 -25.66 9.91
N LEU A 163 5.16 -25.17 8.92
CA LEU A 163 4.76 -25.96 7.77
C LEU A 163 5.89 -26.00 6.73
N GLY A 164 6.72 -24.93 6.69
CA GLY A 164 7.83 -24.78 5.76
C GLY A 164 7.41 -24.29 4.37
N ASP A 165 8.21 -24.61 3.37
CA ASP A 165 7.99 -24.19 1.99
C ASP A 165 6.91 -25.06 1.33
N VAL A 166 5.91 -24.41 0.77
CA VAL A 166 4.79 -25.04 0.07
C VAL A 166 4.63 -24.47 -1.34
N ASN A 167 4.15 -25.28 -2.25
CA ASN A 167 3.77 -24.83 -3.58
C ASN A 167 2.27 -24.48 -3.56
N LEU A 168 1.95 -23.27 -3.94
CA LEU A 168 0.59 -22.79 -4.14
C LEU A 168 0.23 -22.93 -5.63
N ALA A 169 -0.82 -23.69 -5.92
CA ALA A 169 -1.40 -23.75 -7.26
C ALA A 169 -2.29 -22.54 -7.53
N ASN A 170 -2.50 -22.17 -8.78
CA ASN A 170 -3.51 -21.18 -9.14
C ASN A 170 -4.89 -21.61 -8.59
N GLY A 171 -5.59 -20.69 -7.93
CA GLY A 171 -6.88 -20.90 -7.29
C GLY A 171 -6.75 -21.24 -5.81
N LYS A 172 -7.56 -22.15 -5.32
CA LYS A 172 -7.72 -22.48 -3.90
C LYS A 172 -6.74 -23.55 -3.45
N ASN A 173 -5.97 -23.25 -2.41
CA ASN A 173 -5.06 -24.17 -1.72
C ASN A 173 -5.50 -24.31 -0.27
N THR A 174 -5.47 -25.55 0.27
CA THR A 174 -5.88 -25.81 1.66
C THR A 174 -4.80 -26.61 2.39
N PHE A 175 -4.43 -26.12 3.58
CA PHE A 175 -3.45 -26.75 4.46
C PHE A 175 -4.05 -26.98 5.85
N GLU A 176 -3.93 -28.17 6.38
CA GLU A 176 -4.31 -28.45 7.77
C GLU A 176 -3.13 -28.15 8.69
N ILE A 177 -3.37 -27.34 9.72
CA ILE A 177 -2.43 -27.00 10.76
C ILE A 177 -2.84 -27.72 12.05
N ASN A 178 -2.01 -28.59 12.54
CA ASN A 178 -2.23 -29.24 13.84
C ASN A 178 -1.88 -28.27 14.96
N THR A 179 -2.88 -27.86 15.71
CA THR A 179 -2.74 -26.91 16.83
C THR A 179 -2.82 -27.58 18.20
N SER A 180 -2.86 -28.92 18.27
CA SER A 180 -3.05 -29.68 19.52
C SER A 180 -1.98 -29.42 20.58
N ALA A 181 -0.78 -29.01 20.21
CA ALA A 181 0.31 -28.66 21.12
C ALA A 181 0.27 -27.21 21.62
N LEU A 182 -0.59 -26.34 21.05
CA LEU A 182 -0.65 -24.93 21.40
C LEU A 182 -1.53 -24.72 22.65
N SER A 183 -1.13 -23.82 23.53
CA SER A 183 -1.95 -23.35 24.65
C SER A 183 -3.08 -22.43 24.18
N ASN A 184 -4.11 -22.23 25.03
CA ASN A 184 -5.13 -21.23 24.77
C ASN A 184 -4.50 -19.85 24.58
N GLY A 185 -4.90 -19.15 23.52
CA GLY A 185 -4.33 -17.85 23.21
C GLY A 185 -4.50 -17.44 21.75
N ALA A 186 -3.92 -16.29 21.42
CA ALA A 186 -3.87 -15.77 20.06
C ALA A 186 -2.53 -16.07 19.40
N TYR A 187 -2.60 -16.47 18.13
CA TYR A 187 -1.45 -16.80 17.28
C TYR A 187 -1.64 -16.17 15.91
N PHE A 188 -0.57 -16.07 15.14
CA PHE A 188 -0.62 -15.60 13.76
C PHE A 188 -0.04 -16.65 12.82
N VAL A 189 -0.80 -17.03 11.82
CA VAL A 189 -0.28 -17.77 10.68
C VAL A 189 0.40 -16.76 9.78
N LYS A 190 1.71 -16.89 9.58
CA LYS A 190 2.53 -16.04 8.71
C LYS A 190 2.83 -16.79 7.43
N ILE A 191 2.57 -16.17 6.30
CA ILE A 191 2.80 -16.69 4.97
C ILE A 191 3.75 -15.74 4.26
N ILE A 192 4.90 -16.21 3.86
CA ILE A 192 5.94 -15.43 3.15
C ILE A 192 6.01 -16.00 1.73
N SER A 193 5.72 -15.19 0.74
CA SER A 193 5.90 -15.51 -0.68
C SER A 193 6.89 -14.57 -1.34
N ASN A 194 7.24 -14.81 -2.61
CA ASN A 194 8.09 -13.89 -3.38
C ASN A 194 7.46 -12.50 -3.55
N ASP A 195 6.13 -12.40 -3.40
CA ASP A 195 5.35 -11.18 -3.62
C ASP A 195 5.04 -10.43 -2.33
N GLY A 196 5.40 -10.98 -1.17
CA GLY A 196 5.18 -10.31 0.12
C GLY A 196 4.91 -11.24 1.29
N ILE A 197 4.47 -10.63 2.40
CA ILE A 197 4.16 -11.32 3.66
C ILE A 197 2.69 -11.11 4.00
N THR A 198 1.99 -12.23 4.22
CA THR A 198 0.60 -12.28 4.70
C THR A 198 0.55 -12.82 6.11
N SER A 199 -0.35 -12.31 6.94
CA SER A 199 -0.60 -12.88 8.26
C SER A 199 -2.10 -13.04 8.56
N LYS A 200 -2.48 -14.14 9.21
CA LYS A 200 -3.85 -14.41 9.64
C LYS A 200 -3.90 -14.76 11.12
N LYS A 201 -4.66 -13.96 11.89
CA LYS A 201 -4.88 -14.25 13.31
C LYS A 201 -5.75 -15.49 13.48
N ILE A 202 -5.33 -16.39 14.36
CA ILE A 202 -6.10 -17.52 14.86
C ILE A 202 -6.16 -17.48 16.38
N SER A 203 -7.25 -17.98 16.94
CA SER A 203 -7.43 -18.11 18.41
C SER A 203 -7.57 -19.57 18.76
N ILE A 204 -6.87 -20.04 19.79
CA ILE A 204 -6.98 -21.39 20.32
C ILE A 204 -7.80 -21.32 21.62
N ASN A 205 -8.86 -22.11 21.68
CA ASN A 205 -9.74 -22.21 22.85
C ASN A 205 -10.18 -23.67 23.03
N ARG A 206 -9.75 -24.30 24.11
CA ARG A 206 -10.04 -25.68 24.48
C ARG A 206 -10.91 -25.75 25.70
#